data_899979133a24a4201f49fe248a505418
#
_entry.id   899979133a24a4201f49fe248a505418
#
_cell.length_a   1.000
_cell.length_b   1.000
_cell.length_c   1.000
_cell.angle_alpha   90.00
_cell.angle_beta   90.00
_cell.angle_gamma   90.00
#
_symmetry.space_group_name_H-M   'P 1'
#
loop_
_entity.id
_entity.type
_entity.pdbx_description
1 polymer ?
#
loop_
_entity_poly.entity_id
_entity_poly.type
_entity_poly.pdbx_seq_one_letter_code
_entity_poly.pdbx_strand_id
1 'polypeptide(L)'
;MAKQNVKNEGDERLESIETTLTKAEQFVIDNQKAIIVVLAIMVVAVLAFFGVKKYYLEPREKDAQAAIYHAEQYFENDNFTTALNGDGNYLGFVDVINDFGGTKTANLAKYYAGVCCLNTGDFSKAVEYLGSYKGKDVLVSSLALGALADAQMELGN
;
A
#
# COMPACT_ATOMS: atom_id res chain seq x y z
N MET A 1 -0.45 50.66 39.19
CA MET A 1 0.74 50.12 38.49
C MET A 1 0.48 48.89 37.62
N ALA A 2 -0.55 48.09 37.84
CA ALA A 2 -0.82 46.87 37.03
C ALA A 2 -1.43 47.10 35.64
N LYS A 3 -2.10 48.24 35.40
CA LYS A 3 -2.76 48.51 34.10
C LYS A 3 -1.81 48.97 32.97
N GLN A 4 -0.63 49.50 33.31
CA GLN A 4 0.35 49.95 32.29
C GLN A 4 1.15 48.77 31.71
N ASN A 5 1.42 47.71 32.52
CA ASN A 5 2.19 46.54 32.06
C ASN A 5 1.41 45.68 31.04
N VAL A 6 0.09 45.53 31.23
CA VAL A 6 -0.76 44.75 30.31
C VAL A 6 -0.92 45.41 28.94
N LYS A 7 -0.88 46.76 28.89
CA LYS A 7 -0.97 47.48 27.64
C LYS A 7 0.32 47.37 26.80
N ASN A 8 1.48 47.38 27.45
CA ASN A 8 2.78 47.23 26.80
C ASN A 8 2.97 45.78 26.23
N GLU A 9 2.57 44.74 26.94
CA GLU A 9 2.67 43.38 26.42
C GLU A 9 1.74 43.12 25.22
N GLY A 10 0.56 43.75 25.18
CA GLY A 10 -0.35 43.68 24.04
C GLY A 10 0.22 44.35 22.79
N ASP A 11 0.78 45.51 22.96
CA ASP A 11 1.38 46.29 21.88
C ASP A 11 2.66 45.64 21.31
N GLU A 12 3.51 45.06 22.17
CA GLU A 12 4.69 44.28 21.75
C GLU A 12 4.32 43.01 20.98
N ARG A 13 3.24 42.33 21.38
CA ARG A 13 2.74 41.16 20.64
C ARG A 13 2.17 41.55 19.28
N LEU A 14 1.44 42.65 19.18
CA LEU A 14 0.92 43.16 17.91
C LEU A 14 2.05 43.56 16.96
N GLU A 15 3.05 44.25 17.46
CA GLU A 15 4.22 44.66 16.68
C GLU A 15 5.06 43.46 16.21
N SER A 16 5.19 42.42 17.03
CA SER A 16 5.85 41.17 16.68
C SER A 16 5.08 40.35 15.62
N ILE A 17 3.75 40.36 15.65
CA ILE A 17 2.90 39.75 14.64
C ILE A 17 2.99 40.52 13.33
N GLU A 18 2.95 41.84 13.38
CA GLU A 18 3.02 42.74 12.21
C GLU A 18 4.38 42.60 11.49
N THR A 19 5.49 42.57 12.24
CA THR A 19 6.82 42.33 11.68
C THR A 19 7.01 40.93 11.11
N THR A 20 6.37 39.91 11.70
CA THR A 20 6.41 38.52 11.20
C THR A 20 5.59 38.36 9.92
N LEU A 21 4.42 39.00 9.85
CA LEU A 21 3.58 39.04 8.63
C LEU A 21 4.32 39.73 7.49
N THR A 22 4.95 40.90 7.74
CA THR A 22 5.69 41.63 6.72
C THR A 22 6.88 40.81 6.18
N LYS A 23 7.60 40.07 7.05
CA LYS A 23 8.68 39.17 6.62
C LYS A 23 8.16 37.98 5.80
N ALA A 24 7.02 37.41 6.17
CA ALA A 24 6.39 36.32 5.42
C ALA A 24 5.91 36.79 4.04
N GLU A 25 5.30 37.97 3.96
CA GLU A 25 4.92 38.58 2.68
C GLU A 25 6.14 38.81 1.78
N GLN A 26 7.20 39.37 2.33
CA GLN A 26 8.43 39.68 1.59
C GLN A 26 9.09 38.38 1.10
N PHE A 27 9.12 37.32 1.92
CA PHE A 27 9.61 35.99 1.52
C PHE A 27 8.83 35.43 0.34
N VAL A 28 7.48 35.53 0.38
CA VAL A 28 6.61 35.05 -0.70
C VAL A 28 6.85 35.84 -1.99
N ILE A 29 6.99 37.17 -1.90
CA ILE A 29 7.23 38.01 -3.05
C ILE A 29 8.60 37.73 -3.66
N ASP A 30 9.65 37.63 -2.86
CA ASP A 30 11.03 37.39 -3.30
C ASP A 30 11.19 36.01 -3.94
N ASN A 31 10.42 35.02 -3.45
CA ASN A 31 10.47 33.61 -3.91
C ASN A 31 9.26 33.19 -4.76
N GLN A 32 8.46 34.13 -5.23
CA GLN A 32 7.21 33.85 -5.96
C GLN A 32 7.41 32.87 -7.12
N LYS A 33 8.46 33.04 -7.94
CA LYS A 33 8.73 32.12 -9.05
C LYS A 33 9.04 30.69 -8.58
N ALA A 34 9.84 30.55 -7.52
CA ALA A 34 10.18 29.26 -6.95
C ALA A 34 8.95 28.56 -6.35
N ILE A 35 8.12 29.31 -5.63
CA ILE A 35 6.88 28.81 -5.04
C ILE A 35 5.91 28.32 -6.13
N ILE A 36 5.73 29.08 -7.20
CA ILE A 36 4.88 28.69 -8.33
C ILE A 36 5.40 27.41 -8.99
N VAL A 37 6.70 27.27 -9.20
CA VAL A 37 7.31 26.07 -9.78
C VAL A 37 7.10 24.85 -8.88
N VAL A 38 7.30 24.99 -7.58
CA VAL A 38 7.08 23.89 -6.61
C VAL A 38 5.61 23.47 -6.60
N LEU A 39 4.68 24.43 -6.60
CA LEU A 39 3.24 24.13 -6.68
C LEU A 39 2.88 23.44 -7.99
N ALA A 40 3.42 23.88 -9.11
CA ALA A 40 3.19 23.25 -10.42
C ALA A 40 3.70 21.80 -10.44
N ILE A 41 4.90 21.54 -9.91
CA ILE A 41 5.44 20.17 -9.79
C ILE A 41 4.55 19.31 -8.89
N MET A 42 4.06 19.84 -7.77
CA MET A 42 3.16 19.12 -6.87
C MET A 42 1.85 18.75 -7.57
N VAL A 43 1.25 19.66 -8.30
CA VAL A 43 0.03 19.40 -9.08
C VAL A 43 0.26 18.33 -10.14
N VAL A 44 1.36 18.41 -10.90
CA VAL A 44 1.71 17.39 -11.90
C VAL A 44 1.92 16.01 -11.25
N ALA A 45 2.61 15.94 -10.11
CA ALA A 45 2.81 14.69 -9.37
C ALA A 45 1.48 14.07 -8.91
N VAL A 46 0.56 14.89 -8.40
CA VAL A 46 -0.79 14.44 -7.99
C VAL A 46 -1.58 13.93 -9.19
N LEU A 47 -1.60 14.66 -10.30
CA LEU A 47 -2.29 14.24 -11.52
C LEU A 47 -1.70 12.94 -12.10
N ALA A 48 -0.38 12.79 -12.11
CA ALA A 48 0.30 11.57 -12.54
C ALA A 48 -0.07 10.39 -11.64
N PHE A 49 -0.08 10.58 -10.31
CA PHE A 49 -0.48 9.54 -9.35
C PHE A 49 -1.92 9.06 -9.58
N PHE A 50 -2.87 9.97 -9.74
CA PHE A 50 -4.26 9.61 -10.03
C PHE A 50 -4.43 9.00 -11.42
N GLY A 51 -3.69 9.48 -12.42
CA GLY A 51 -3.69 8.93 -13.77
C GLY A 51 -3.22 7.46 -13.79
N VAL A 52 -2.08 7.16 -13.18
CA VAL A 52 -1.56 5.79 -13.09
C VAL A 52 -2.54 4.89 -12.33
N LYS A 53 -3.08 5.36 -11.20
CA LYS A 53 -4.05 4.56 -10.43
C LYS A 53 -5.28 4.21 -11.26
N LYS A 54 -5.89 5.19 -11.94
CA LYS A 54 -7.16 5.02 -12.66
C LYS A 54 -7.01 4.30 -14.00
N TYR A 55 -5.96 4.62 -14.78
CA TYR A 55 -5.82 4.11 -16.14
C TYR A 55 -4.94 2.86 -16.24
N TYR A 56 -4.10 2.59 -15.25
CA TYR A 56 -3.20 1.44 -15.26
C TYR A 56 -3.56 0.39 -14.19
N LEU A 57 -3.75 0.80 -12.92
CA LEU A 57 -4.00 -0.16 -11.84
C LEU A 57 -5.44 -0.69 -11.83
N GLU A 58 -6.45 0.14 -12.09
CA GLU A 58 -7.85 -0.31 -12.03
C GLU A 58 -8.20 -1.36 -13.09
N PRO A 59 -7.81 -1.22 -14.38
CA PRO A 59 -8.01 -2.28 -15.35
C PRO A 59 -7.30 -3.57 -14.96
N ARG A 60 -6.02 -3.49 -14.58
CA ARG A 60 -5.23 -4.65 -14.14
C ARG A 60 -5.81 -5.35 -12.92
N GLU A 61 -6.41 -4.62 -11.99
CA GLU A 61 -7.10 -5.20 -10.84
C GLU A 61 -8.31 -6.02 -11.26
N LYS A 62 -9.11 -5.55 -12.24
CA LYS A 62 -10.25 -6.28 -12.78
C LYS A 62 -9.82 -7.56 -13.49
N ASP A 63 -8.77 -7.48 -14.30
CA ASP A 63 -8.22 -8.63 -15.00
C ASP A 63 -7.65 -9.66 -14.00
N ALA A 64 -6.96 -9.19 -12.94
CA ALA A 64 -6.47 -10.04 -11.86
C ALA A 64 -7.61 -10.75 -11.12
N GLN A 65 -8.73 -10.04 -10.85
CA GLN A 65 -9.92 -10.63 -10.20
C GLN A 65 -10.58 -11.70 -11.07
N ALA A 66 -10.60 -11.51 -12.39
CA ALA A 66 -11.09 -12.53 -13.29
C ALA A 66 -10.15 -13.75 -13.37
N ALA A 67 -8.85 -13.50 -13.36
CA ALA A 67 -7.82 -14.54 -13.45
C ALA A 67 -7.75 -15.43 -12.21
N ILE A 68 -7.89 -14.85 -10.99
CA ILE A 68 -7.77 -15.60 -9.73
C ILE A 68 -8.94 -16.56 -9.49
N TYR A 69 -10.09 -16.34 -10.11
CA TYR A 69 -11.34 -17.04 -9.82
C TYR A 69 -11.21 -18.58 -9.91
N HIS A 70 -10.57 -19.09 -10.96
CA HIS A 70 -10.40 -20.54 -11.12
C HIS A 70 -9.40 -21.12 -10.09
N ALA A 71 -8.35 -20.39 -9.76
CA ALA A 71 -7.41 -20.79 -8.72
C ALA A 71 -8.08 -20.89 -7.34
N GLU A 72 -8.99 -19.95 -7.03
CA GLU A 72 -9.80 -20.00 -5.81
C GLU A 72 -10.73 -21.21 -5.78
N GLN A 73 -11.36 -21.58 -6.92
CA GLN A 73 -12.17 -22.79 -7.01
C GLN A 73 -11.35 -24.08 -6.79
N TYR A 74 -10.14 -24.16 -7.34
CA TYR A 74 -9.25 -25.30 -7.04
C TYR A 74 -8.85 -25.35 -5.59
N PHE A 75 -8.60 -24.20 -4.97
CA PHE A 75 -8.28 -24.06 -3.55
C PHE A 75 -9.44 -24.55 -2.65
N GLU A 76 -10.67 -24.12 -2.94
CA GLU A 76 -11.88 -24.54 -2.21
C GLU A 76 -12.15 -26.07 -2.28
N ASN A 77 -11.64 -26.73 -3.34
CA ASN A 77 -11.72 -28.17 -3.52
C ASN A 77 -10.47 -28.92 -3.04
N ASP A 78 -9.64 -28.30 -2.19
CA ASP A 78 -8.39 -28.83 -1.65
C ASP A 78 -7.36 -29.26 -2.71
N ASN A 79 -7.54 -28.82 -3.97
CA ASN A 79 -6.59 -29.08 -5.05
C ASN A 79 -5.47 -28.03 -5.06
N PHE A 80 -4.69 -28.03 -3.99
CA PHE A 80 -3.67 -27.02 -3.72
C PHE A 80 -2.59 -26.92 -4.79
N THR A 81 -2.21 -28.05 -5.39
CA THR A 81 -1.19 -28.06 -6.43
C THR A 81 -1.67 -27.35 -7.71
N THR A 82 -2.92 -27.61 -8.13
CA THR A 82 -3.51 -26.96 -9.29
C THR A 82 -3.86 -25.49 -8.98
N ALA A 83 -4.36 -25.21 -7.79
CA ALA A 83 -4.60 -23.84 -7.35
C ALA A 83 -3.32 -23.00 -7.39
N LEU A 84 -2.19 -23.58 -6.99
CA LEU A 84 -0.90 -22.91 -6.96
C LEU A 84 -0.35 -22.63 -8.38
N ASN A 85 -0.35 -23.65 -9.26
CA ASN A 85 0.38 -23.64 -10.53
C ASN A 85 -0.51 -23.49 -11.77
N GLY A 86 -1.84 -23.54 -11.63
CA GLY A 86 -2.77 -23.60 -12.74
C GLY A 86 -2.92 -25.02 -13.34
N ASP A 87 -3.80 -25.12 -14.33
CA ASP A 87 -4.08 -26.38 -15.07
C ASP A 87 -3.67 -26.31 -16.56
N GLY A 88 -2.99 -25.23 -16.95
CA GLY A 88 -2.59 -24.96 -18.32
C GLY A 88 -3.65 -24.20 -19.16
N ASN A 89 -4.93 -24.17 -18.73
CA ASN A 89 -5.97 -23.35 -19.32
C ASN A 89 -6.25 -22.10 -18.48
N TYR A 90 -6.15 -22.26 -17.17
CA TYR A 90 -6.38 -21.19 -16.19
C TYR A 90 -5.15 -20.96 -15.33
N LEU A 91 -4.92 -19.70 -14.99
CA LEU A 91 -3.78 -19.28 -14.17
C LEU A 91 -3.91 -19.79 -12.74
N GLY A 92 -2.78 -20.23 -12.17
CA GLY A 92 -2.66 -20.48 -10.75
C GLY A 92 -2.31 -19.21 -9.95
N PHE A 93 -2.25 -19.33 -8.62
CA PHE A 93 -1.90 -18.18 -7.78
C PHE A 93 -0.51 -17.63 -8.09
N VAL A 94 0.45 -18.47 -8.46
CA VAL A 94 1.81 -18.03 -8.84
C VAL A 94 1.78 -17.15 -10.08
N ASP A 95 1.01 -17.54 -11.11
CA ASP A 95 0.89 -16.76 -12.31
C ASP A 95 0.20 -15.42 -12.04
N VAL A 96 -0.86 -15.42 -11.22
CA VAL A 96 -1.56 -14.18 -10.81
C VAL A 96 -0.61 -13.22 -10.06
N ILE A 97 0.27 -13.74 -9.20
CA ILE A 97 1.27 -12.94 -8.49
C ILE A 97 2.25 -12.29 -9.50
N ASN A 98 2.71 -13.06 -10.47
CA ASN A 98 3.71 -12.62 -11.44
C ASN A 98 3.11 -11.63 -12.48
N ASP A 99 1.96 -11.98 -13.05
CA ASP A 99 1.36 -11.22 -14.15
C ASP A 99 0.66 -9.95 -13.68
N PHE A 100 0.09 -9.96 -12.48
CA PHE A 100 -0.68 -8.84 -11.93
C PHE A 100 -0.03 -8.17 -10.71
N GLY A 101 1.29 -8.27 -10.60
CA GLY A 101 2.03 -7.66 -9.50
C GLY A 101 1.65 -6.19 -9.28
N GLY A 102 1.53 -5.79 -8.01
CA GLY A 102 1.10 -4.44 -7.61
C GLY A 102 -0.42 -4.26 -7.44
N THR A 103 -1.25 -5.23 -7.85
CA THR A 103 -2.69 -5.24 -7.61
C THR A 103 -3.01 -5.78 -6.21
N LYS A 104 -4.21 -5.49 -5.73
CA LYS A 104 -4.70 -6.04 -4.45
C LYS A 104 -4.93 -7.54 -4.56
N THR A 105 -5.44 -7.98 -5.70
CA THR A 105 -5.69 -9.39 -6.00
C THR A 105 -4.40 -10.19 -6.03
N ALA A 106 -3.33 -9.70 -6.67
CA ALA A 106 -2.02 -10.38 -6.64
C ALA A 106 -1.44 -10.43 -5.21
N ASN A 107 -1.69 -9.40 -4.40
CA ASN A 107 -1.29 -9.46 -2.99
C ASN A 107 -2.09 -10.50 -2.19
N LEU A 108 -3.40 -10.65 -2.46
CA LEU A 108 -4.23 -11.70 -1.87
C LEU A 108 -3.80 -13.10 -2.35
N ALA A 109 -3.44 -13.25 -3.62
CA ALA A 109 -2.91 -14.49 -4.20
C ALA A 109 -1.66 -14.99 -3.45
N LYS A 110 -0.84 -14.11 -2.87
CA LYS A 110 0.29 -14.52 -2.02
C LYS A 110 -0.15 -15.26 -0.76
N TYR A 111 -1.23 -14.82 -0.13
CA TYR A 111 -1.80 -15.54 1.00
C TYR A 111 -2.24 -16.95 0.60
N TYR A 112 -3.03 -17.07 -0.47
CA TYR A 112 -3.49 -18.36 -0.97
C TYR A 112 -2.33 -19.25 -1.43
N ALA A 113 -1.36 -18.72 -2.15
CA ALA A 113 -0.16 -19.47 -2.57
C ALA A 113 0.62 -20.00 -1.36
N GLY A 114 0.77 -19.17 -0.33
CA GLY A 114 1.43 -19.59 0.90
C GLY A 114 0.68 -20.71 1.62
N VAL A 115 -0.66 -20.65 1.69
CA VAL A 115 -1.48 -21.72 2.27
C VAL A 115 -1.41 -23.00 1.40
N CYS A 116 -1.42 -22.87 0.07
CA CYS A 116 -1.19 -24.01 -0.82
C CYS A 116 0.17 -24.69 -0.56
N CYS A 117 1.23 -23.89 -0.44
CA CYS A 117 2.57 -24.40 -0.13
C CYS A 117 2.64 -25.08 1.23
N LEU A 118 1.97 -24.53 2.25
CA LEU A 118 1.88 -25.13 3.58
C LEU A 118 1.21 -26.52 3.51
N ASN A 119 0.06 -26.64 2.81
CA ASN A 119 -0.66 -27.90 2.66
C ASN A 119 0.05 -28.93 1.77
N THR A 120 0.92 -28.48 0.87
CA THR A 120 1.73 -29.38 0.01
C THR A 120 3.11 -29.70 0.59
N GLY A 121 3.45 -29.18 1.78
CA GLY A 121 4.70 -29.45 2.48
C GLY A 121 5.90 -28.61 1.98
N ASP A 122 5.70 -27.62 1.13
CA ASP A 122 6.76 -26.68 0.72
C ASP A 122 6.81 -25.51 1.70
N PHE A 123 7.24 -25.79 2.93
CA PHE A 123 7.24 -24.81 4.02
C PHE A 123 8.13 -23.60 3.74
N SER A 124 9.22 -23.78 2.99
CA SER A 124 10.09 -22.66 2.62
C SER A 124 9.39 -21.63 1.74
N LYS A 125 8.65 -22.09 0.71
CA LYS A 125 7.85 -21.19 -0.12
C LYS A 125 6.64 -20.65 0.63
N ALA A 126 6.04 -21.43 1.52
CA ALA A 126 4.97 -20.96 2.39
C ALA A 126 5.41 -19.73 3.19
N VAL A 127 6.58 -19.78 3.83
CA VAL A 127 7.17 -18.63 4.55
C VAL A 127 7.42 -17.44 3.63
N GLU A 128 7.93 -17.67 2.41
CA GLU A 128 8.20 -16.61 1.44
C GLU A 128 6.90 -15.89 1.02
N TYR A 129 5.87 -16.64 0.58
CA TYR A 129 4.61 -16.07 0.13
C TYR A 129 3.85 -15.38 1.26
N LEU A 130 3.66 -16.06 2.41
CA LEU A 130 2.95 -15.51 3.56
C LEU A 130 3.67 -14.29 4.16
N GLY A 131 4.99 -14.33 4.24
CA GLY A 131 5.81 -13.21 4.71
C GLY A 131 5.79 -12.00 3.76
N SER A 132 5.52 -12.21 2.46
CA SER A 132 5.40 -11.14 1.47
C SER A 132 3.99 -10.57 1.35
N TYR A 133 2.97 -11.19 1.96
CA TYR A 133 1.60 -10.70 2.00
C TYR A 133 1.50 -9.43 2.84
N LYS A 134 0.84 -8.41 2.29
CA LYS A 134 0.66 -7.09 2.94
C LYS A 134 -0.82 -6.72 2.97
N GLY A 135 -1.61 -7.49 3.69
CA GLY A 135 -3.03 -7.21 3.90
C GLY A 135 -3.26 -6.11 4.93
N LYS A 136 -4.39 -5.40 4.74
CA LYS A 136 -4.93 -4.47 5.75
C LYS A 136 -6.22 -5.01 6.37
N ASP A 137 -6.74 -6.11 5.85
CA ASP A 137 -7.89 -6.80 6.38
C ASP A 137 -7.49 -7.57 7.65
N VAL A 138 -8.25 -7.37 8.73
CA VAL A 138 -7.94 -7.95 10.04
C VAL A 138 -8.05 -9.48 10.01
N LEU A 139 -9.05 -10.03 9.30
CA LEU A 139 -9.29 -11.47 9.25
C LEU A 139 -8.19 -12.18 8.47
N VAL A 140 -7.99 -11.79 7.20
CA VAL A 140 -6.99 -12.43 6.34
C VAL A 140 -5.57 -12.21 6.86
N SER A 141 -5.27 -11.04 7.43
CA SER A 141 -3.95 -10.78 8.01
C SER A 141 -3.67 -11.66 9.23
N SER A 142 -4.68 -11.92 10.07
CA SER A 142 -4.53 -12.81 11.22
C SER A 142 -4.34 -14.27 10.78
N LEU A 143 -5.08 -14.72 9.76
CA LEU A 143 -4.93 -16.05 9.19
C LEU A 143 -3.55 -16.23 8.51
N ALA A 144 -3.09 -15.22 7.76
CA ALA A 144 -1.78 -15.25 7.13
C ALA A 144 -0.64 -15.32 8.15
N LEU A 145 -0.77 -14.59 9.26
CA LEU A 145 0.22 -14.63 10.34
C LEU A 145 0.23 -16.00 11.05
N GLY A 146 -0.94 -16.58 11.30
CA GLY A 146 -1.06 -17.93 11.85
C GLY A 146 -0.40 -18.98 10.94
N ALA A 147 -0.78 -18.99 9.66
CA ALA A 147 -0.19 -19.89 8.67
C ALA A 147 1.32 -19.70 8.49
N LEU A 148 1.81 -18.46 8.60
CA LEU A 148 3.25 -18.17 8.59
C LEU A 148 3.95 -18.77 9.80
N ALA A 149 3.36 -18.67 10.99
CA ALA A 149 3.90 -19.26 12.20
C ALA A 149 3.93 -20.81 12.09
N ASP A 150 2.87 -21.41 11.57
CA ASP A 150 2.82 -22.85 11.32
C ASP A 150 3.94 -23.30 10.37
N ALA A 151 4.11 -22.58 9.24
CA ALA A 151 5.18 -22.89 8.28
C ALA A 151 6.59 -22.74 8.89
N GLN A 152 6.79 -21.75 9.77
CA GLN A 152 8.08 -21.56 10.48
C GLN A 152 8.32 -22.69 11.49
N MET A 153 7.31 -23.13 12.22
CA MET A 153 7.43 -24.27 13.15
C MET A 153 7.81 -25.57 12.43
N GLU A 154 7.23 -25.81 11.26
CA GLU A 154 7.57 -27.00 10.43
C GLU A 154 9.03 -26.94 9.91
N LEU A 155 9.59 -25.75 9.74
CA LEU A 155 11.02 -25.57 9.40
C LEU A 155 11.95 -25.67 10.62
N GLY A 156 11.40 -25.78 11.82
CA GLY A 156 12.19 -25.86 13.06
C GLY A 156 12.73 -24.52 13.56
N ASN A 157 12.06 -23.41 13.22
CA ASN A 157 12.40 -22.06 13.65
C ASN A 157 11.53 -21.59 14.81
#